data_db7e503e9a3c52cdcf52503b4791ba87
#
_entry.id   db7e503e9a3c52cdcf52503b4791ba87
#
_cell.length_a   1.000
_cell.length_b   1.000
_cell.length_c   1.000
_cell.angle_alpha   90.00
_cell.angle_beta   90.00
_cell.angle_gamma   90.00
#
_symmetry.space_group_name_H-M   'P 1'
#
loop_
_entity.id
_entity.type
_entity.pdbx_description
1 polymer ?
#
loop_
_entity_poly.entity_id
_entity_poly.type
_entity_poly.pdbx_seq_one_letter_code
_entity_poly.pdbx_strand_id
1 'polypeptide(L)'
;MTSSDNSKIELQVLGFLSEPAEERFESLALSIFNYQRRENPVYAQYCEYLGTPEQVDSWERIPAVPQIAFKRSDIRSFPVQETQTEFRTSGTTGEGHGKHHFPSLRLYEASVQRGWDYFRLPRNRSILLMQHPDDAPFSSLSRMGAILGGFEREHFVISQDGSLELNRLREQLSVRQEAVTLFGTALAYLNLFEEVPDLDLALPPGSMAMETGGFKGSGRDVAKVNLYEELSLRLGIAADSIWNEYGMTELSSQFYSRGVGHSHQAPPWLRFQIIDPETNLEASPGKVGLLRIVDLANLWSVLAILTQDLAIAQPDGGFLLLGRDPEALPRGCSRAVDELMHFARG
;
A
#
# COMPACT_ATOMS: atom_id res chain seq x y z
N MET A 1 -2.46 0.05 -31.05
CA MET A 1 -1.14 -0.58 -30.85
C MET A 1 -1.29 -1.81 -29.97
N THR A 2 -0.44 -2.78 -30.16
CA THR A 2 -0.75 -4.18 -30.01
C THR A 2 -0.51 -4.68 -28.57
N SER A 3 -1.30 -5.66 -28.12
CA SER A 3 -1.11 -6.54 -26.95
C SER A 3 0.37 -6.92 -26.68
N SER A 4 1.26 -6.71 -27.64
CA SER A 4 2.68 -7.01 -27.55
C SER A 4 3.52 -5.98 -26.77
N ASP A 5 3.16 -4.68 -26.81
CA ASP A 5 3.93 -3.63 -26.08
C ASP A 5 3.62 -3.65 -24.58
N ASN A 6 2.36 -3.87 -24.22
CA ASN A 6 1.92 -4.00 -22.84
C ASN A 6 2.60 -5.21 -22.17
N SER A 7 2.64 -6.33 -22.87
CA SER A 7 3.30 -7.54 -22.39
C SER A 7 4.82 -7.37 -22.22
N LYS A 8 5.47 -6.57 -23.09
CA LYS A 8 6.90 -6.32 -23.01
C LYS A 8 7.29 -5.51 -21.78
N ILE A 9 6.57 -4.40 -21.51
CA ILE A 9 6.86 -3.55 -20.34
C ILE A 9 6.52 -4.27 -19.02
N GLU A 10 5.42 -5.03 -18.98
CA GLU A 10 5.09 -5.88 -17.83
C GLU A 10 6.22 -6.88 -17.53
N LEU A 11 6.76 -7.55 -18.56
CA LEU A 11 7.89 -8.47 -18.39
C LEU A 11 9.16 -7.77 -17.90
N GLN A 12 9.41 -6.53 -18.34
CA GLN A 12 10.55 -5.74 -17.83
C GLN A 12 10.39 -5.41 -16.35
N VAL A 13 9.16 -5.03 -15.92
CA VAL A 13 8.87 -4.79 -14.49
C VAL A 13 9.03 -6.09 -13.70
N LEU A 14 8.45 -7.20 -14.14
CA LEU A 14 8.61 -8.51 -13.46
C LEU A 14 10.07 -8.93 -13.36
N GLY A 15 10.85 -8.70 -14.42
CA GLY A 15 12.31 -8.94 -14.42
C GLY A 15 13.03 -8.07 -13.38
N PHE A 16 12.65 -6.80 -13.27
CA PHE A 16 13.21 -5.90 -12.25
C PHE A 16 12.83 -6.32 -10.84
N LEU A 17 11.57 -6.69 -10.59
CA LEU A 17 11.12 -7.20 -9.29
C LEU A 17 11.89 -8.46 -8.86
N SER A 18 12.30 -9.29 -9.82
CA SER A 18 13.04 -10.53 -9.54
C SER A 18 14.52 -10.30 -9.32
N GLU A 19 15.12 -9.40 -10.10
CA GLU A 19 16.53 -9.08 -10.07
C GLU A 19 16.71 -7.54 -10.15
N PRO A 20 16.49 -6.84 -9.02
CA PRO A 20 16.62 -5.39 -8.98
C PRO A 20 18.06 -4.95 -9.27
N ALA A 21 18.21 -3.90 -10.09
CA ALA A 21 19.48 -3.26 -10.38
C ALA A 21 19.29 -1.74 -10.39
N GLU A 22 20.01 -1.03 -9.52
CA GLU A 22 19.85 0.40 -9.28
C GLU A 22 19.93 1.22 -10.57
N GLU A 23 20.88 0.89 -11.43
CA GLU A 23 21.12 1.54 -12.72
C GLU A 23 19.96 1.39 -13.72
N ARG A 24 19.06 0.44 -13.51
CA ARG A 24 17.90 0.20 -14.39
C ARG A 24 16.63 0.89 -13.92
N PHE A 25 16.58 1.36 -12.65
CA PHE A 25 15.37 1.98 -12.08
C PHE A 25 14.91 3.17 -12.92
N GLU A 26 15.81 4.12 -13.16
CA GLU A 26 15.55 5.35 -13.92
C GLU A 26 14.94 5.06 -15.30
N SER A 27 15.65 4.26 -16.09
CA SER A 27 15.21 3.95 -17.47
C SER A 27 13.86 3.22 -17.50
N LEU A 28 13.58 2.35 -16.52
CA LEU A 28 12.32 1.64 -16.42
C LEU A 28 11.20 2.57 -15.97
N ALA A 29 11.43 3.44 -14.97
CA ALA A 29 10.47 4.44 -14.53
C ALA A 29 10.02 5.37 -15.66
N LEU A 30 11.00 5.87 -16.45
CA LEU A 30 10.71 6.71 -17.61
C LEU A 30 9.97 5.95 -18.73
N SER A 31 10.27 4.68 -18.92
CA SER A 31 9.56 3.82 -19.87
C SER A 31 8.10 3.60 -19.45
N ILE A 32 7.85 3.35 -18.16
CA ILE A 32 6.49 3.22 -17.58
C ILE A 32 5.75 4.56 -17.70
N PHE A 33 6.38 5.68 -17.35
CA PHE A 33 5.79 7.00 -17.48
C PHE A 33 5.32 7.29 -18.91
N ASN A 34 6.18 7.06 -19.91
CA ASN A 34 5.85 7.27 -21.31
C ASN A 34 4.71 6.38 -21.77
N TYR A 35 4.68 5.12 -21.32
CA TYR A 35 3.57 4.20 -21.55
C TYR A 35 2.27 4.75 -20.93
N GLN A 36 2.29 5.11 -19.65
CA GLN A 36 1.11 5.59 -18.93
C GLN A 36 0.59 6.91 -19.51
N ARG A 37 1.46 7.86 -19.86
CA ARG A 37 1.07 9.11 -20.49
C ARG A 37 0.38 8.88 -21.83
N ARG A 38 0.78 7.86 -22.59
CA ARG A 38 0.17 7.52 -23.88
C ARG A 38 -1.17 6.79 -23.74
N GLU A 39 -1.25 5.83 -22.82
CA GLU A 39 -2.41 4.92 -22.70
C GLU A 39 -3.48 5.39 -21.69
N ASN A 40 -3.15 6.36 -20.83
CA ASN A 40 -4.05 6.91 -19.82
C ASN A 40 -4.42 8.35 -20.17
N PRO A 41 -5.59 8.58 -20.80
CA PRO A 41 -6.02 9.93 -21.22
C PRO A 41 -6.11 10.92 -20.06
N VAL A 42 -6.57 10.47 -18.90
CA VAL A 42 -6.65 11.30 -17.67
C VAL A 42 -5.26 11.77 -17.25
N TYR A 43 -4.29 10.88 -17.28
CA TYR A 43 -2.92 11.21 -16.92
C TYR A 43 -2.23 12.09 -17.97
N ALA A 44 -2.50 11.85 -19.26
CA ALA A 44 -2.01 12.71 -20.34
C ALA A 44 -2.46 14.16 -20.16
N GLN A 45 -3.75 14.38 -19.92
CA GLN A 45 -4.32 15.71 -19.67
C GLN A 45 -3.75 16.37 -18.40
N TYR A 46 -3.53 15.58 -17.34
CA TYR A 46 -2.88 16.07 -16.14
C TYR A 46 -1.44 16.55 -16.40
N CYS A 47 -0.68 15.79 -17.18
CA CYS A 47 0.67 16.19 -17.60
C CYS A 47 0.65 17.47 -18.46
N GLU A 48 -0.31 17.62 -19.37
CA GLU A 48 -0.50 18.84 -20.19
C GLU A 48 -0.82 20.05 -19.31
N TYR A 49 -1.76 19.90 -18.37
CA TYR A 49 -2.11 20.96 -17.43
C TYR A 49 -0.92 21.44 -16.60
N LEU A 50 -0.06 20.54 -16.18
CA LEU A 50 1.18 20.86 -15.44
C LEU A 50 2.29 21.42 -16.35
N GLY A 51 2.10 21.50 -17.67
CA GLY A 51 3.14 21.91 -18.60
C GLY A 51 4.31 20.93 -18.66
N THR A 52 4.05 19.64 -18.40
CA THR A 52 5.09 18.59 -18.39
C THR A 52 5.69 18.44 -19.79
N PRO A 53 7.02 18.52 -19.97
CA PRO A 53 7.66 18.36 -21.26
C PRO A 53 7.38 16.97 -21.85
N GLU A 54 7.49 16.83 -23.17
CA GLU A 54 7.32 15.54 -23.84
C GLU A 54 8.31 14.50 -23.32
N GLN A 55 9.54 14.91 -23.07
CA GLN A 55 10.60 14.07 -22.50
C GLN A 55 10.89 14.54 -21.08
N VAL A 56 10.67 13.65 -20.14
CA VAL A 56 11.11 13.77 -18.77
C VAL A 56 12.41 13.00 -18.63
N ASP A 57 13.41 13.59 -18.02
CA ASP A 57 14.80 13.11 -17.96
C ASP A 57 15.14 12.42 -16.63
N SER A 58 14.25 12.46 -15.66
CA SER A 58 14.47 11.88 -14.33
C SER A 58 13.14 11.41 -13.70
N TRP A 59 13.20 10.34 -12.92
CA TRP A 59 12.04 9.81 -12.21
C TRP A 59 11.48 10.82 -11.17
N GLU A 60 12.32 11.68 -10.61
CA GLU A 60 11.92 12.74 -9.68
C GLU A 60 10.98 13.77 -10.32
N ARG A 61 11.09 13.94 -11.64
CA ARG A 61 10.28 14.88 -12.42
C ARG A 61 9.01 14.30 -12.99
N ILE A 62 8.77 13.00 -12.83
CA ILE A 62 7.52 12.37 -13.25
C ILE A 62 6.36 12.98 -12.45
N PRO A 63 5.32 13.54 -13.10
CA PRO A 63 4.18 14.11 -12.41
C PRO A 63 3.49 13.10 -11.50
N ALA A 64 3.40 13.40 -10.21
CA ALA A 64 2.69 12.56 -9.25
C ALA A 64 1.21 12.95 -9.20
N VAL A 65 0.32 11.97 -9.41
CA VAL A 65 -1.12 12.18 -9.32
C VAL A 65 -1.53 12.23 -7.84
N PRO A 66 -2.29 13.25 -7.40
CA PRO A 66 -2.82 13.28 -6.05
C PRO A 66 -3.72 12.07 -5.77
N GLN A 67 -3.54 11.42 -4.63
CA GLN A 67 -4.28 10.21 -4.23
C GLN A 67 -5.81 10.38 -4.35
N ILE A 68 -6.33 11.57 -4.04
CA ILE A 68 -7.75 11.85 -4.12
C ILE A 68 -8.33 11.71 -5.54
N ALA A 69 -7.50 11.79 -6.58
CA ALA A 69 -7.93 11.64 -7.96
C ALA A 69 -8.49 10.24 -8.26
N PHE A 70 -8.05 9.20 -7.55
CA PHE A 70 -8.59 7.84 -7.67
C PHE A 70 -10.06 7.71 -7.21
N LYS A 71 -10.56 8.65 -6.42
CA LYS A 71 -11.99 8.72 -6.05
C LYS A 71 -12.85 9.41 -7.10
N ARG A 72 -12.24 10.23 -7.93
CA ARG A 72 -12.93 11.20 -8.78
C ARG A 72 -12.77 10.91 -10.26
N SER A 73 -11.76 10.13 -10.62
CA SER A 73 -11.41 9.82 -11.99
C SER A 73 -11.05 8.36 -12.15
N ASP A 74 -11.25 7.85 -13.36
CA ASP A 74 -10.88 6.50 -13.74
C ASP A 74 -9.41 6.50 -14.22
N ILE A 75 -8.51 6.15 -13.30
CA ILE A 75 -7.07 6.20 -13.54
C ILE A 75 -6.58 4.80 -13.90
N ARG A 76 -6.46 4.52 -15.20
CA ARG A 76 -5.94 3.26 -15.73
C ARG A 76 -5.25 3.46 -17.08
N SER A 77 -4.25 2.63 -17.34
CA SER A 77 -3.42 2.66 -18.55
C SER A 77 -3.71 1.46 -19.47
N PHE A 78 -4.99 1.05 -19.54
CA PHE A 78 -5.47 -0.05 -20.37
C PHE A 78 -6.99 0.10 -20.62
N PRO A 79 -7.58 -0.57 -21.64
CA PRO A 79 -9.01 -0.49 -21.93
C PRO A 79 -9.89 -1.01 -20.79
N VAL A 80 -11.02 -0.34 -20.51
CA VAL A 80 -11.93 -0.71 -19.40
C VAL A 80 -12.41 -2.16 -19.47
N GLN A 81 -12.60 -2.68 -20.67
CA GLN A 81 -13.10 -4.02 -20.94
C GLN A 81 -12.12 -5.12 -20.51
N GLU A 82 -10.86 -4.76 -20.33
CA GLU A 82 -9.81 -5.68 -19.86
C GLU A 82 -9.71 -5.74 -18.34
N THR A 83 -10.51 -4.96 -17.60
CA THR A 83 -10.50 -4.98 -16.13
C THR A 83 -10.93 -6.36 -15.61
N GLN A 84 -10.03 -7.07 -14.94
CA GLN A 84 -10.31 -8.34 -14.26
C GLN A 84 -10.51 -8.17 -12.76
N THR A 85 -9.83 -7.20 -12.17
CA THR A 85 -9.89 -6.92 -10.72
C THR A 85 -9.94 -5.43 -10.45
N GLU A 86 -10.71 -5.05 -9.44
CA GLU A 86 -10.79 -3.70 -8.92
C GLU A 86 -10.59 -3.74 -7.41
N PHE A 87 -9.67 -2.92 -6.89
CA PHE A 87 -9.59 -2.66 -5.46
C PHE A 87 -10.23 -1.30 -5.15
N ARG A 88 -10.82 -1.20 -3.94
CA ARG A 88 -11.52 0.00 -3.47
C ARG A 88 -10.99 0.47 -2.15
N THR A 89 -10.84 1.78 -2.00
CA THR A 89 -10.51 2.37 -0.70
C THR A 89 -11.67 2.19 0.28
N SER A 90 -11.37 2.03 1.57
CA SER A 90 -12.38 2.09 2.63
C SER A 90 -12.99 3.50 2.67
N GLY A 91 -14.19 3.67 2.11
CA GLY A 91 -14.89 4.96 2.10
C GLY A 91 -15.56 5.22 3.44
N THR A 92 -15.15 6.27 4.14
CA THR A 92 -15.79 6.76 5.38
C THR A 92 -16.57 8.06 5.19
N THR A 93 -16.51 8.68 4.01
CA THR A 93 -17.17 9.97 3.72
C THR A 93 -17.92 9.86 2.41
N GLY A 94 -19.15 10.26 2.33
CA GLY A 94 -20.09 10.17 1.20
C GLY A 94 -19.64 10.56 -0.22
N GLU A 95 -18.35 10.69 -0.46
CA GLU A 95 -17.73 11.03 -1.74
C GLU A 95 -17.37 9.84 -2.65
N GLY A 96 -17.78 8.61 -2.29
CA GLY A 96 -17.44 7.41 -3.06
C GLY A 96 -16.08 6.78 -2.68
N HIS A 97 -15.78 5.64 -3.30
CA HIS A 97 -14.53 4.89 -3.11
C HIS A 97 -13.51 5.24 -4.20
N GLY A 98 -12.25 5.41 -3.82
CA GLY A 98 -11.15 5.37 -4.78
C GLY A 98 -11.05 3.98 -5.38
N LYS A 99 -10.78 3.90 -6.68
CA LYS A 99 -10.73 2.64 -7.43
C LYS A 99 -9.37 2.45 -8.07
N HIS A 100 -8.82 1.25 -7.91
CA HIS A 100 -7.62 0.83 -8.60
C HIS A 100 -7.93 -0.41 -9.44
N HIS A 101 -7.82 -0.29 -10.75
CA HIS A 101 -8.18 -1.31 -11.71
C HIS A 101 -6.96 -2.09 -12.21
N PHE A 102 -7.14 -3.37 -12.43
CA PHE A 102 -6.08 -4.29 -12.91
C PHE A 102 -6.60 -5.16 -14.06
N PRO A 103 -5.88 -5.26 -15.18
CA PRO A 103 -6.12 -6.26 -16.20
C PRO A 103 -5.53 -7.62 -15.80
N SER A 104 -4.60 -7.62 -14.84
CA SER A 104 -3.96 -8.78 -14.25
C SER A 104 -3.32 -8.41 -12.93
N LEU A 105 -3.40 -9.27 -11.93
CA LEU A 105 -2.74 -9.08 -10.63
C LEU A 105 -1.28 -9.54 -10.60
N ARG A 106 -0.69 -9.99 -11.72
CA ARG A 106 0.68 -10.57 -11.76
C ARG A 106 1.73 -9.64 -11.13
N LEU A 107 1.71 -8.34 -11.46
CA LEU A 107 2.64 -7.37 -10.89
C LEU A 107 2.40 -7.14 -9.41
N TYR A 108 1.13 -7.00 -9.01
CA TYR A 108 0.74 -6.87 -7.61
C TYR A 108 1.18 -8.08 -6.79
N GLU A 109 0.87 -9.29 -7.24
CA GLU A 109 1.24 -10.54 -6.57
C GLU A 109 2.77 -10.71 -6.48
N ALA A 110 3.47 -10.42 -7.58
CA ALA A 110 4.94 -10.46 -7.60
C ALA A 110 5.55 -9.44 -6.64
N SER A 111 5.04 -8.21 -6.61
CA SER A 111 5.52 -7.15 -5.73
C SER A 111 5.33 -7.52 -4.25
N VAL A 112 4.14 -8.00 -3.86
CA VAL A 112 3.83 -8.44 -2.50
C VAL A 112 4.79 -9.56 -2.06
N GLN A 113 4.94 -10.60 -2.87
CA GLN A 113 5.80 -11.76 -2.55
C GLN A 113 7.28 -11.36 -2.48
N ARG A 114 7.76 -10.58 -3.46
CA ARG A 114 9.16 -10.15 -3.52
C ARG A 114 9.50 -9.12 -2.42
N GLY A 115 8.55 -8.26 -2.04
CA GLY A 115 8.71 -7.35 -0.90
C GLY A 115 8.92 -8.12 0.40
N TRP A 116 8.08 -9.13 0.65
CA TRP A 116 8.21 -10.02 1.80
C TRP A 116 9.59 -10.70 1.86
N ASP A 117 10.04 -11.25 0.72
CA ASP A 117 11.34 -11.92 0.62
C ASP A 117 12.53 -10.94 0.76
N TYR A 118 12.41 -9.74 0.19
CA TYR A 118 13.46 -8.69 0.27
C TYR A 118 13.73 -8.30 1.72
N PHE A 119 12.68 -8.11 2.52
CA PHE A 119 12.81 -7.82 3.96
C PHE A 119 13.08 -9.06 4.80
N ARG A 120 13.24 -10.23 4.19
CA ARG A 120 13.50 -11.51 4.87
C ARG A 120 12.48 -11.83 5.94
N LEU A 121 11.23 -11.48 5.70
CA LEU A 121 10.14 -11.79 6.61
C LEU A 121 9.88 -13.30 6.62
N PRO A 122 9.61 -13.90 7.78
CA PRO A 122 9.45 -15.35 7.88
C PRO A 122 8.20 -15.82 7.12
N ARG A 123 8.30 -17.01 6.51
CA ARG A 123 7.18 -17.71 5.88
C ARG A 123 6.50 -18.64 6.88
N ASN A 124 6.04 -18.07 7.99
CA ASN A 124 5.30 -18.78 9.01
C ASN A 124 3.88 -19.13 8.56
N ARG A 125 3.23 -20.07 9.27
CA ARG A 125 1.78 -20.24 9.16
C ARG A 125 1.07 -18.95 9.51
N SER A 126 0.03 -18.57 8.78
CA SER A 126 -0.63 -17.28 8.94
C SER A 126 -1.95 -17.39 9.68
N ILE A 127 -2.23 -16.41 10.55
CA ILE A 127 -3.56 -16.11 11.08
C ILE A 127 -3.88 -14.70 10.63
N LEU A 128 -4.94 -14.55 9.83
CA LEU A 128 -5.28 -13.32 9.13
C LEU A 128 -6.50 -12.67 9.79
N LEU A 129 -6.27 -11.57 10.53
CA LEU A 129 -7.31 -10.75 11.16
C LEU A 129 -7.99 -9.85 10.10
N MET A 130 -8.53 -10.50 9.08
CA MET A 130 -9.22 -9.84 7.96
C MET A 130 -10.22 -10.83 7.33
N GLN A 131 -11.11 -10.32 6.50
CA GLN A 131 -12.06 -11.12 5.73
C GLN A 131 -11.34 -11.87 4.59
N HIS A 132 -11.88 -13.03 4.23
CA HIS A 132 -11.42 -13.76 3.04
C HIS A 132 -11.65 -12.92 1.76
N PRO A 133 -10.78 -13.03 0.71
CA PRO A 133 -10.96 -12.28 -0.53
C PRO A 133 -12.31 -12.48 -1.23
N ASP A 134 -12.93 -13.66 -1.12
CA ASP A 134 -14.26 -13.89 -1.70
C ASP A 134 -15.36 -13.11 -0.96
N ASP A 135 -15.18 -12.86 0.34
CA ASP A 135 -16.11 -12.10 1.17
C ASP A 135 -15.84 -10.59 1.08
N ALA A 136 -14.60 -10.21 0.74
CA ALA A 136 -14.16 -8.83 0.54
C ALA A 136 -13.41 -8.66 -0.80
N PRO A 137 -14.06 -8.87 -1.95
CA PRO A 137 -13.41 -8.94 -3.26
C PRO A 137 -12.72 -7.65 -3.71
N PHE A 138 -13.11 -6.51 -3.11
CA PHE A 138 -12.53 -5.20 -3.40
C PHE A 138 -11.43 -4.79 -2.42
N SER A 139 -11.07 -5.65 -1.46
CA SER A 139 -10.05 -5.38 -0.45
C SER A 139 -8.66 -5.78 -0.94
N SER A 140 -7.80 -4.79 -1.20
CA SER A 140 -6.38 -5.05 -1.48
C SER A 140 -5.69 -5.73 -0.30
N LEU A 141 -6.07 -5.39 0.95
CA LEU A 141 -5.52 -6.00 2.15
C LEU A 141 -5.86 -7.50 2.24
N SER A 142 -7.13 -7.87 2.02
CA SER A 142 -7.54 -9.29 2.02
C SER A 142 -6.80 -10.08 0.93
N ARG A 143 -6.63 -9.47 -0.25
CA ARG A 143 -5.85 -10.08 -1.32
C ARG A 143 -4.38 -10.25 -0.95
N MET A 144 -3.76 -9.22 -0.36
CA MET A 144 -2.38 -9.28 0.12
C MET A 144 -2.21 -10.37 1.20
N GLY A 145 -3.12 -10.42 2.17
CA GLY A 145 -3.13 -11.47 3.19
C GLY A 145 -3.17 -12.87 2.58
N ALA A 146 -4.03 -13.09 1.58
CA ALA A 146 -4.11 -14.37 0.87
C ALA A 146 -2.84 -14.71 0.09
N ILE A 147 -2.20 -13.74 -0.56
CA ILE A 147 -0.94 -13.95 -1.30
C ILE A 147 0.19 -14.40 -0.35
N LEU A 148 0.22 -13.85 0.86
CA LEU A 148 1.27 -14.12 1.85
C LEU A 148 0.97 -15.34 2.72
N GLY A 149 -0.29 -15.54 3.10
CA GLY A 149 -0.70 -16.52 4.09
C GLY A 149 -1.44 -17.74 3.54
N GLY A 150 -1.76 -17.75 2.24
CA GLY A 150 -2.59 -18.80 1.62
C GLY A 150 -4.05 -18.35 1.41
N PHE A 151 -4.72 -19.00 0.46
CA PHE A 151 -6.11 -18.71 0.09
C PHE A 151 -7.12 -19.59 0.82
N GLU A 152 -6.65 -20.44 1.72
CA GLU A 152 -7.51 -21.32 2.50
C GLU A 152 -8.31 -20.51 3.53
N ARG A 153 -9.63 -20.69 3.56
CA ARG A 153 -10.54 -19.93 4.45
C ARG A 153 -10.19 -20.07 5.94
N GLU A 154 -9.54 -21.14 6.30
CA GLU A 154 -9.13 -21.40 7.70
C GLU A 154 -8.12 -20.39 8.24
N HIS A 155 -7.34 -19.75 7.37
CA HIS A 155 -6.39 -18.72 7.78
C HIS A 155 -7.07 -17.40 8.17
N PHE A 156 -8.29 -17.15 7.68
CA PHE A 156 -9.03 -15.90 7.85
C PHE A 156 -9.99 -16.02 9.04
N VAL A 157 -9.78 -15.18 10.04
CA VAL A 157 -10.56 -15.24 11.30
C VAL A 157 -11.58 -14.13 11.46
N ILE A 158 -11.85 -13.36 10.40
CA ILE A 158 -12.95 -12.41 10.34
C ILE A 158 -13.96 -12.90 9.31
N SER A 159 -15.21 -13.03 9.71
CA SER A 159 -16.31 -13.45 8.86
C SER A 159 -16.76 -12.38 7.88
N GLN A 160 -17.68 -12.73 6.97
CA GLN A 160 -18.23 -11.82 5.97
C GLN A 160 -18.93 -10.61 6.57
N ASP A 161 -19.57 -10.73 7.74
CA ASP A 161 -20.24 -9.63 8.44
C ASP A 161 -19.29 -8.78 9.31
N GLY A 162 -17.99 -9.12 9.32
CA GLY A 162 -16.96 -8.41 10.07
C GLY A 162 -16.77 -8.89 11.51
N SER A 163 -17.50 -9.93 11.96
CA SER A 163 -17.34 -10.50 13.30
C SER A 163 -16.14 -11.43 13.39
N LEU A 164 -15.58 -11.61 14.60
CA LEU A 164 -14.48 -12.52 14.88
C LEU A 164 -14.97 -13.98 14.88
N GLU A 165 -14.35 -14.82 14.07
CA GLU A 165 -14.53 -16.28 14.03
C GLU A 165 -13.78 -16.96 15.20
N LEU A 166 -14.31 -16.78 16.43
CA LEU A 166 -13.62 -17.17 17.66
C LEU A 166 -13.21 -18.65 17.69
N ASN A 167 -14.05 -19.54 17.20
CA ASN A 167 -13.74 -20.98 17.18
C ASN A 167 -12.57 -21.26 16.26
N ARG A 168 -12.59 -20.66 15.07
CA ARG A 168 -11.48 -20.77 14.09
C ARG A 168 -10.18 -20.19 14.68
N LEU A 169 -10.25 -19.02 15.32
CA LEU A 169 -9.08 -18.44 15.98
C LEU A 169 -8.51 -19.39 17.05
N ARG A 170 -9.36 -19.97 17.90
CA ARG A 170 -8.93 -20.97 18.90
C ARG A 170 -8.30 -22.20 18.30
N GLU A 171 -8.85 -22.72 17.23
CA GLU A 171 -8.29 -23.85 16.47
C GLU A 171 -6.88 -23.48 15.96
N GLN A 172 -6.75 -22.34 15.31
CA GLN A 172 -5.46 -21.85 14.81
C GLN A 172 -4.44 -21.63 15.94
N LEU A 173 -4.84 -21.09 17.08
CA LEU A 173 -3.97 -20.90 18.24
C LEU A 173 -3.63 -22.19 18.97
N SER A 174 -4.40 -23.28 18.80
CA SER A 174 -4.12 -24.59 19.42
C SER A 174 -2.87 -25.27 18.88
N VAL A 175 -2.46 -24.94 17.66
CA VAL A 175 -1.22 -25.46 17.03
C VAL A 175 -0.02 -24.72 17.60
N ARG A 176 0.52 -25.21 18.73
CA ARG A 176 1.58 -24.56 19.50
C ARG A 176 3.01 -24.85 19.05
N GLN A 177 3.19 -25.73 18.08
CA GLN A 177 4.51 -26.23 17.65
C GLN A 177 5.10 -25.45 16.48
N GLU A 178 4.31 -24.64 15.80
CA GLU A 178 4.71 -23.90 14.61
C GLU A 178 4.62 -22.40 14.85
N ALA A 179 5.66 -21.68 14.44
CA ALA A 179 5.65 -20.22 14.45
C ALA A 179 4.53 -19.66 13.58
N VAL A 180 3.95 -18.56 14.00
CA VAL A 180 2.78 -17.92 13.37
C VAL A 180 3.12 -16.50 12.98
N THR A 181 2.63 -16.07 11.83
CA THR A 181 2.46 -14.65 11.49
C THR A 181 1.01 -14.27 11.74
N LEU A 182 0.76 -13.48 12.78
CA LEU A 182 -0.55 -12.85 13.00
C LEU A 182 -0.58 -11.53 12.23
N PHE A 183 -1.50 -11.42 11.26
CA PHE A 183 -1.54 -10.26 10.37
C PHE A 183 -2.91 -9.57 10.41
N GLY A 184 -2.93 -8.27 10.69
CA GLY A 184 -4.15 -7.49 10.73
C GLY A 184 -3.94 -5.99 10.76
N THR A 185 -5.04 -5.24 10.72
CA THR A 185 -4.98 -3.80 10.94
C THR A 185 -4.82 -3.46 12.41
N ALA A 186 -4.31 -2.27 12.72
CA ALA A 186 -4.27 -1.76 14.10
C ALA A 186 -5.64 -1.85 14.77
N LEU A 187 -6.71 -1.51 14.06
CA LEU A 187 -8.08 -1.62 14.57
C LEU A 187 -8.51 -3.08 14.82
N ALA A 188 -8.13 -4.00 13.93
CA ALA A 188 -8.46 -5.42 14.09
C ALA A 188 -7.79 -6.02 15.34
N TYR A 189 -6.56 -5.61 15.65
CA TYR A 189 -5.88 -6.01 16.88
C TYR A 189 -6.58 -5.48 18.14
N LEU A 190 -6.98 -4.19 18.14
CA LEU A 190 -7.72 -3.64 19.29
C LEU A 190 -9.05 -4.35 19.49
N ASN A 191 -9.81 -4.58 18.42
CA ASN A 191 -11.05 -5.33 18.49
C ASN A 191 -10.81 -6.75 19.02
N LEU A 192 -9.80 -7.45 18.54
CA LEU A 192 -9.42 -8.77 19.04
C LEU A 192 -9.20 -8.75 20.56
N PHE A 193 -8.41 -7.80 21.06
CA PHE A 193 -8.09 -7.74 22.49
C PHE A 193 -9.30 -7.41 23.36
N GLU A 194 -10.22 -6.59 22.86
CA GLU A 194 -11.48 -6.26 23.54
C GLU A 194 -12.48 -7.42 23.55
N GLU A 195 -12.59 -8.15 22.42
CA GLU A 195 -13.56 -9.25 22.29
C GLU A 195 -13.15 -10.51 23.08
N VAL A 196 -11.84 -10.72 23.25
CA VAL A 196 -11.32 -11.90 23.94
C VAL A 196 -10.28 -11.56 25.02
N PRO A 197 -10.68 -10.76 26.04
CA PRO A 197 -9.73 -10.27 27.06
C PRO A 197 -9.04 -11.39 27.84
N ASP A 198 -9.74 -12.50 28.06
CA ASP A 198 -9.27 -13.64 28.86
C ASP A 198 -8.66 -14.79 28.03
N LEU A 199 -8.66 -14.68 26.68
CA LEU A 199 -8.06 -15.71 25.84
C LEU A 199 -6.54 -15.60 25.87
N ASP A 200 -5.88 -16.75 26.09
CA ASP A 200 -4.42 -16.86 25.91
C ASP A 200 -4.08 -16.76 24.41
N LEU A 201 -3.56 -15.59 24.04
CA LEU A 201 -3.13 -15.26 22.68
C LEU A 201 -1.64 -15.45 22.46
N ALA A 202 -0.90 -15.95 23.48
CA ALA A 202 0.55 -16.14 23.37
C ALA A 202 0.91 -17.03 22.19
N LEU A 203 1.78 -16.52 21.33
CA LEU A 203 2.21 -17.20 20.10
C LEU A 203 3.46 -18.05 20.35
N PRO A 204 3.67 -19.13 19.57
CA PRO A 204 4.89 -19.93 19.66
C PRO A 204 6.16 -19.13 19.38
N PRO A 205 7.33 -19.59 19.86
CA PRO A 205 8.62 -18.97 19.55
C PRO A 205 8.86 -18.84 18.04
N GLY A 206 9.44 -17.71 17.59
CA GLY A 206 9.66 -17.41 16.18
C GLY A 206 8.46 -16.79 15.47
N SER A 207 7.35 -16.60 16.17
CA SER A 207 6.18 -15.90 15.67
C SER A 207 6.40 -14.40 15.54
N MET A 208 5.60 -13.76 14.68
CA MET A 208 5.60 -12.32 14.49
C MET A 208 4.17 -11.77 14.37
N ALA A 209 4.02 -10.48 14.65
CA ALA A 209 2.84 -9.72 14.30
C ALA A 209 3.16 -8.77 13.13
N MET A 210 2.27 -8.73 12.14
CA MET A 210 2.27 -7.74 11.08
C MET A 210 1.07 -6.82 11.27
N GLU A 211 1.33 -5.56 11.58
CA GLU A 211 0.31 -4.54 11.70
C GLU A 211 0.32 -3.66 10.45
N THR A 212 -0.86 -3.34 9.93
CA THR A 212 -1.01 -2.45 8.79
C THR A 212 -2.10 -1.41 9.03
N GLY A 213 -2.02 -0.30 8.31
CA GLY A 213 -3.03 0.74 8.34
C GLY A 213 -3.06 1.52 9.65
N GLY A 214 -4.23 2.03 9.98
CA GLY A 214 -4.45 2.87 11.14
C GLY A 214 -5.90 2.76 11.62
N PHE A 215 -6.31 3.69 12.49
CA PHE A 215 -7.63 3.69 13.12
C PHE A 215 -8.70 4.42 12.28
N LYS A 216 -8.53 4.51 10.95
CA LYS A 216 -9.41 5.30 10.06
C LYS A 216 -10.90 5.04 10.33
N GLY A 217 -11.63 6.10 10.62
CA GLY A 217 -13.10 6.05 10.77
C GLY A 217 -13.62 5.42 12.07
N SER A 218 -12.75 4.93 12.96
CA SER A 218 -13.15 4.29 14.21
C SER A 218 -13.42 5.28 15.36
N GLY A 219 -12.99 6.54 15.22
CA GLY A 219 -12.99 7.50 16.33
C GLY A 219 -11.97 7.18 17.44
N ARG A 220 -11.10 6.18 17.23
CA ARG A 220 -10.05 5.79 18.18
C ARG A 220 -8.74 6.45 17.78
N ASP A 221 -8.02 6.95 18.77
CA ASP A 221 -6.67 7.49 18.65
C ASP A 221 -5.81 6.85 19.74
N VAL A 222 -5.16 5.75 19.39
CA VAL A 222 -4.25 5.03 20.27
C VAL A 222 -2.83 5.26 19.79
N ALA A 223 -1.98 5.79 20.67
CA ALA A 223 -0.58 5.96 20.34
C ALA A 223 0.05 4.62 19.91
N LYS A 224 0.79 4.60 18.81
CA LYS A 224 1.39 3.39 18.23
C LYS A 224 2.24 2.61 19.25
N VAL A 225 2.92 3.34 20.15
CA VAL A 225 3.71 2.74 21.24
C VAL A 225 2.85 1.88 22.16
N ASN A 226 1.67 2.37 22.56
CA ASN A 226 0.77 1.65 23.44
C ASN A 226 0.20 0.39 22.78
N LEU A 227 -0.17 0.49 21.50
CA LEU A 227 -0.60 -0.67 20.71
C LEU A 227 0.49 -1.75 20.65
N TYR A 228 1.75 -1.35 20.45
CA TYR A 228 2.86 -2.30 20.31
C TYR A 228 3.27 -2.92 21.66
N GLU A 229 3.16 -2.18 22.76
CA GLU A 229 3.29 -2.73 24.11
C GLU A 229 2.22 -3.78 24.38
N GLU A 230 0.97 -3.49 24.01
CA GLU A 230 -0.14 -4.44 24.16
C GLU A 230 0.03 -5.67 23.25
N LEU A 231 0.43 -5.49 21.98
CA LEU A 231 0.77 -6.58 21.07
C LEU A 231 1.87 -7.48 21.67
N SER A 232 2.95 -6.89 22.15
CA SER A 232 4.05 -7.64 22.77
C SER A 232 3.59 -8.43 24.00
N LEU A 233 2.81 -7.80 24.87
CA LEU A 233 2.30 -8.42 26.10
C LEU A 233 1.30 -9.54 25.79
N ARG A 234 0.27 -9.25 24.98
CA ARG A 234 -0.83 -10.18 24.71
C ARG A 234 -0.40 -11.37 23.84
N LEU A 235 0.48 -11.13 22.88
CA LEU A 235 0.96 -12.18 21.97
C LEU A 235 2.24 -12.89 22.50
N GLY A 236 2.83 -12.41 23.57
CA GLY A 236 4.04 -13.01 24.15
C GLY A 236 5.25 -12.94 23.20
N ILE A 237 5.33 -11.94 22.31
CA ILE A 237 6.39 -11.78 21.33
C ILE A 237 7.27 -10.57 21.66
N ALA A 238 8.52 -10.62 21.22
CA ALA A 238 9.42 -9.49 21.39
C ALA A 238 9.00 -8.28 20.53
N ALA A 239 9.26 -7.06 20.98
CA ALA A 239 8.90 -5.85 20.26
C ALA A 239 9.50 -5.78 18.84
N ASP A 240 10.68 -6.38 18.65
CA ASP A 240 11.34 -6.48 17.34
C ASP A 240 10.75 -7.58 16.43
N SER A 241 9.80 -8.37 16.93
CA SER A 241 8.98 -9.30 16.15
C SER A 241 7.66 -8.68 15.68
N ILE A 242 7.43 -7.40 15.97
CA ILE A 242 6.29 -6.64 15.48
C ILE A 242 6.74 -5.81 14.30
N TRP A 243 6.08 -5.99 13.16
CA TRP A 243 6.33 -5.27 11.92
C TRP A 243 5.14 -4.41 11.54
N ASN A 244 5.41 -3.29 10.90
CA ASN A 244 4.38 -2.46 10.28
C ASN A 244 4.55 -2.47 8.76
N GLU A 245 3.46 -2.74 8.09
CA GLU A 245 3.32 -2.56 6.64
C GLU A 245 2.67 -1.20 6.37
N TYR A 246 3.24 -0.43 5.47
CA TYR A 246 2.63 0.76 4.91
C TYR A 246 2.37 0.57 3.43
N GLY A 247 1.10 0.62 3.07
CA GLY A 247 0.60 0.59 1.71
C GLY A 247 -0.76 1.28 1.61
N MET A 248 -1.30 1.29 0.42
CA MET A 248 -2.63 1.82 0.14
C MET A 248 -3.23 1.12 -1.07
N THR A 249 -4.55 1.23 -1.23
CA THR A 249 -5.29 0.64 -2.35
C THR A 249 -4.74 1.09 -3.71
N GLU A 250 -4.26 2.31 -3.79
CA GLU A 250 -3.74 2.95 -5.00
C GLU A 250 -2.32 2.50 -5.39
N LEU A 251 -1.62 1.78 -4.52
CA LEU A 251 -0.28 1.22 -4.76
C LEU A 251 -0.34 -0.28 -5.08
N SER A 252 0.70 -0.76 -5.75
CA SER A 252 0.94 -2.20 -5.98
C SER A 252 2.03 -2.77 -5.08
N SER A 253 2.75 -1.93 -4.36
CA SER A 253 3.88 -2.31 -3.49
C SER A 253 3.72 -1.77 -2.08
N GLN A 254 4.54 -2.26 -1.15
CA GLN A 254 4.50 -1.96 0.27
C GLN A 254 5.86 -1.51 0.79
N PHE A 255 5.83 -0.64 1.80
CA PHE A 255 6.98 -0.32 2.65
C PHE A 255 6.85 -1.06 3.97
N TYR A 256 7.97 -1.36 4.59
CA TYR A 256 7.97 -2.08 5.86
C TYR A 256 8.83 -1.37 6.90
N SER A 257 8.40 -1.39 8.16
CA SER A 257 9.20 -0.97 9.31
C SER A 257 9.13 -2.00 10.43
N ARG A 258 10.17 -2.06 11.27
CA ARG A 258 10.29 -3.03 12.36
C ARG A 258 10.19 -2.34 13.72
N GLY A 259 9.12 -2.60 14.47
CA GLY A 259 8.93 -2.00 15.79
C GLY A 259 8.52 -0.53 15.76
N VAL A 260 8.49 0.09 16.92
CA VAL A 260 8.14 1.51 17.11
C VAL A 260 9.35 2.40 16.85
N GLY A 261 9.12 3.51 16.17
CA GLY A 261 10.15 4.54 15.94
C GLY A 261 11.18 4.20 14.86
N HIS A 262 11.03 3.05 14.19
CA HIS A 262 11.85 2.71 13.03
C HIS A 262 11.22 3.27 11.76
N SER A 263 12.08 3.65 10.82
CA SER A 263 11.68 4.16 9.51
C SER A 263 11.09 3.05 8.63
N HIS A 264 10.11 3.44 7.80
CA HIS A 264 9.63 2.59 6.72
C HIS A 264 10.69 2.55 5.63
N GLN A 265 11.06 1.35 5.24
CA GLN A 265 12.03 1.08 4.19
C GLN A 265 11.33 0.65 2.91
N ALA A 266 11.86 1.09 1.77
CA ALA A 266 11.38 0.74 0.44
C ALA A 266 12.09 -0.51 -0.10
N PRO A 267 11.38 -1.42 -0.77
CA PRO A 267 12.06 -2.38 -1.65
C PRO A 267 12.63 -1.66 -2.90
N PRO A 268 13.56 -2.27 -3.64
CA PRO A 268 14.29 -1.59 -4.72
C PRO A 268 13.44 -0.99 -5.85
N TRP A 269 12.21 -1.44 -6.03
CA TRP A 269 11.28 -0.95 -7.06
C TRP A 269 10.34 0.15 -6.57
N LEU A 270 10.48 0.58 -5.32
CA LEU A 270 9.86 1.77 -4.76
C LEU A 270 10.88 2.87 -4.54
N ARG A 271 10.48 4.11 -4.82
CA ARG A 271 11.17 5.34 -4.41
C ARG A 271 10.16 6.25 -3.74
N PHE A 272 10.65 7.14 -2.91
CA PHE A 272 9.83 8.18 -2.32
C PHE A 272 10.59 9.50 -2.25
N GLN A 273 9.83 10.57 -2.13
CA GLN A 273 10.30 11.92 -1.78
C GLN A 273 9.36 12.51 -0.74
N ILE A 274 9.87 13.39 0.09
CA ILE A 274 9.06 14.20 0.99
C ILE A 274 8.88 15.57 0.35
N ILE A 275 7.66 15.93 0.02
CA ILE A 275 7.34 17.15 -0.74
C ILE A 275 6.81 18.22 0.21
N ASP A 276 7.46 19.37 0.22
CA ASP A 276 6.97 20.55 0.93
C ASP A 276 5.69 21.07 0.25
N PRO A 277 4.55 21.10 0.96
CA PRO A 277 3.26 21.51 0.39
C PRO A 277 3.19 22.98 -0.03
N GLU A 278 4.08 23.86 0.50
CA GLU A 278 4.09 25.28 0.16
C GLU A 278 4.85 25.55 -1.14
N THR A 279 5.99 24.88 -1.33
CA THR A 279 6.89 25.09 -2.48
C THR A 279 6.66 24.08 -3.61
N ASN A 280 6.04 22.96 -3.31
CA ASN A 280 5.92 21.79 -4.20
C ASN A 280 7.26 21.20 -4.67
N LEU A 281 8.29 21.44 -3.87
CA LEU A 281 9.65 20.90 -4.07
C LEU A 281 9.96 19.87 -2.98
N GLU A 282 11.03 19.13 -3.16
CA GLU A 282 11.51 18.22 -2.13
C GLU A 282 11.88 19.00 -0.85
N ALA A 283 11.36 18.54 0.28
CA ALA A 283 11.58 19.16 1.58
C ALA A 283 13.03 18.95 2.02
N SER A 284 13.58 19.96 2.69
CA SER A 284 14.91 19.85 3.29
C SER A 284 14.97 18.70 4.30
N PRO A 285 16.12 18.02 4.46
CA PRO A 285 16.29 16.92 5.41
C PRO A 285 15.76 17.26 6.81
N GLY A 286 14.99 16.34 7.41
CA GLY A 286 14.38 16.51 8.72
C GLY A 286 13.13 17.41 8.75
N LYS A 287 12.65 17.90 7.62
CA LYS A 287 11.38 18.63 7.52
C LYS A 287 10.22 17.69 7.21
N VAL A 288 9.07 18.04 7.79
CA VAL A 288 7.79 17.38 7.48
C VAL A 288 7.31 17.81 6.11
N GLY A 289 6.79 16.88 5.35
CA GLY A 289 6.12 17.14 4.09
C GLY A 289 5.21 15.99 3.69
N LEU A 290 4.61 16.08 2.50
CA LEU A 290 3.76 15.05 1.92
C LEU A 290 4.60 13.94 1.32
N LEU A 291 4.21 12.70 1.56
CA LEU A 291 4.86 11.54 0.97
C LEU A 291 4.47 11.40 -0.50
N ARG A 292 5.43 11.55 -1.41
CA ARG A 292 5.35 11.21 -2.82
C ARG A 292 5.99 9.86 -3.06
N ILE A 293 5.29 8.97 -3.75
CA ILE A 293 5.74 7.59 -3.99
C ILE A 293 5.84 7.33 -5.49
N VAL A 294 6.89 6.64 -5.91
CA VAL A 294 7.05 6.10 -7.27
C VAL A 294 7.19 4.59 -7.16
N ASP A 295 6.21 3.88 -7.73
CA ASP A 295 6.05 2.42 -7.66
C ASP A 295 6.12 1.82 -9.08
N LEU A 296 7.23 1.13 -9.40
CA LEU A 296 7.40 0.50 -10.72
C LEU A 296 6.38 -0.63 -10.96
N ALA A 297 5.85 -1.27 -9.91
CA ALA A 297 4.82 -2.30 -10.05
C ALA A 297 3.44 -1.71 -10.39
N ASN A 298 3.28 -0.38 -10.28
CA ASN A 298 2.01 0.32 -10.52
C ASN A 298 1.80 0.65 -12.01
N LEU A 299 2.11 -0.30 -12.89
CA LEU A 299 2.08 -0.16 -14.35
C LEU A 299 0.69 0.20 -14.87
N TRP A 300 -0.37 -0.38 -14.29
CA TRP A 300 -1.72 -0.37 -14.85
C TRP A 300 -2.55 0.87 -14.49
N SER A 301 -2.02 1.75 -13.65
CA SER A 301 -2.62 3.05 -13.30
C SER A 301 -1.64 4.19 -13.57
N VAL A 302 -1.02 4.73 -12.51
CA VAL A 302 0.08 5.72 -12.57
C VAL A 302 1.16 5.32 -11.59
N LEU A 303 2.43 5.40 -12.00
CA LEU A 303 3.54 4.98 -11.14
C LEU A 303 3.85 6.00 -10.04
N ALA A 304 3.54 7.28 -10.23
CA ALA A 304 3.83 8.34 -9.28
C ALA A 304 2.55 8.85 -8.60
N ILE A 305 2.50 8.78 -7.28
CA ILE A 305 1.35 9.20 -6.47
C ILE A 305 1.82 10.17 -5.39
N LEU A 306 1.11 11.29 -5.23
CA LEU A 306 1.25 12.20 -4.11
C LEU A 306 0.16 11.90 -3.09
N THR A 307 0.56 11.44 -1.92
CA THR A 307 -0.35 11.08 -0.83
C THR A 307 -0.76 12.31 -0.01
N GLN A 308 -1.69 12.11 0.91
CA GLN A 308 -2.00 13.08 1.97
C GLN A 308 -1.34 12.68 3.30
N ASP A 309 -0.41 11.73 3.26
CA ASP A 309 0.27 11.26 4.45
C ASP A 309 1.51 12.13 4.69
N LEU A 310 1.66 12.61 5.93
CA LEU A 310 2.80 13.41 6.37
C LEU A 310 3.94 12.49 6.78
N ALA A 311 5.15 12.82 6.34
CA ALA A 311 6.34 12.04 6.65
C ALA A 311 7.58 12.91 6.78
N ILE A 312 8.63 12.33 7.36
CA ILE A 312 9.98 12.91 7.46
C ILE A 312 10.98 11.89 6.95
N ALA A 313 11.81 12.29 5.96
CA ALA A 313 12.92 11.46 5.50
C ALA A 313 13.95 11.23 6.61
N GLN A 314 14.47 10.02 6.70
CA GLN A 314 15.43 9.60 7.72
C GLN A 314 16.81 9.38 7.11
N PRO A 315 17.89 9.54 7.92
CA PRO A 315 19.27 9.33 7.44
C PRO A 315 19.58 7.92 6.95
N ASP A 316 18.78 6.93 7.36
CA ASP A 316 18.91 5.52 6.94
C ASP A 316 18.29 5.21 5.58
N GLY A 317 17.80 6.24 4.87
CA GLY A 317 17.17 6.11 3.56
C GLY A 317 15.68 5.78 3.60
N GLY A 318 15.08 5.65 4.79
CA GLY A 318 13.65 5.44 4.99
C GLY A 318 12.92 6.73 5.36
N PHE A 319 11.65 6.60 5.80
CA PHE A 319 10.84 7.70 6.32
C PHE A 319 10.07 7.33 7.58
N LEU A 320 9.83 8.30 8.44
CA LEU A 320 8.87 8.19 9.54
C LEU A 320 7.52 8.73 9.09
N LEU A 321 6.48 7.92 9.27
CA LEU A 321 5.10 8.31 9.00
C LEU A 321 4.53 9.04 10.24
N LEU A 322 4.00 10.24 10.05
CA LEU A 322 3.48 11.08 11.14
C LEU A 322 1.96 11.09 11.25
N GLY A 323 1.27 10.55 10.23
CA GLY A 323 -0.17 10.56 10.14
C GLY A 323 -0.66 11.15 8.83
N ARG A 324 -1.92 11.56 8.80
CA ARG A 324 -2.55 12.09 7.60
C ARG A 324 -3.10 13.48 7.85
N ASP A 325 -2.84 14.39 6.91
CA ASP A 325 -3.50 15.67 6.84
C ASP A 325 -4.42 15.71 5.59
N PRO A 326 -5.73 15.57 5.76
CA PRO A 326 -6.68 15.60 4.64
C PRO A 326 -6.73 16.94 3.91
N GLU A 327 -6.30 18.01 4.56
CA GLU A 327 -6.28 19.39 4.00
C GLU A 327 -4.94 19.74 3.37
N ALA A 328 -3.88 18.99 3.65
CA ALA A 328 -2.55 19.21 3.09
C ALA A 328 -2.50 18.76 1.62
N LEU A 329 -3.03 19.59 0.74
CA LEU A 329 -2.77 19.50 -0.69
C LEU A 329 -1.81 20.62 -1.09
N PRO A 330 -0.77 20.37 -1.90
CA PRO A 330 0.09 21.40 -2.43
C PRO A 330 -0.72 22.50 -3.12
N ARG A 331 -0.30 23.74 -2.95
CA ARG A 331 -0.92 24.88 -3.65
C ARG A 331 -0.92 24.61 -5.16
N GLY A 332 -2.11 24.53 -5.76
CA GLY A 332 -2.30 24.22 -7.19
C GLY A 332 -2.75 22.79 -7.47
N CYS A 333 -2.51 21.79 -6.60
CA CYS A 333 -2.99 20.42 -6.80
C CYS A 333 -4.52 20.30 -6.67
N SER A 334 -5.17 21.09 -5.81
CA SER A 334 -6.63 21.15 -5.74
C SER A 334 -7.26 21.60 -7.08
N ARG A 335 -6.67 22.61 -7.73
CA ARG A 335 -7.09 23.04 -9.07
C ARG A 335 -6.84 21.97 -10.13
N ALA A 336 -5.68 21.33 -10.09
CA ALA A 336 -5.36 20.25 -11.02
C ALA A 336 -6.31 19.05 -10.87
N VAL A 337 -6.71 18.72 -9.64
CA VAL A 337 -7.73 17.67 -9.37
C VAL A 337 -9.12 18.13 -9.84
N ASP A 338 -9.49 19.39 -9.63
CA ASP A 338 -10.77 19.94 -10.09
C ASP A 338 -10.85 19.98 -11.62
N GLU A 339 -9.75 20.26 -12.31
CA GLU A 339 -9.69 20.18 -13.78
C GLU A 339 -9.71 18.74 -14.30
N LEU A 340 -9.00 17.81 -13.64
CA LEU A 340 -9.17 16.38 -13.92
C LEU A 340 -10.62 15.93 -13.83
N MET A 341 -11.42 16.52 -12.91
CA MET A 341 -12.85 16.25 -12.79
C MET A 341 -13.70 16.83 -13.90
N HIS A 342 -13.33 17.98 -14.44
CA HIS A 342 -14.03 18.57 -15.59
C HIS A 342 -13.88 17.69 -16.83
N PHE A 343 -12.70 17.11 -17.05
CA PHE A 343 -12.41 16.27 -18.21
C PHE A 343 -13.00 14.86 -18.10
N ALA A 344 -13.15 14.31 -16.90
CA ALA A 344 -13.76 12.98 -16.69
C ALA A 344 -15.30 12.96 -16.89
N ARG A 345 -15.94 14.14 -17.08
CA ARG A 345 -17.40 14.29 -17.28
C ARG A 345 -17.81 14.60 -18.71
N GLY A 346 -16.87 14.79 -19.62
CA GLY A 346 -17.08 14.99 -21.07
C GLY A 346 -16.76 13.73 -21.84
#